data_ff98a1badc8b2ca56dc3369e990095ff
#
_entry.id   ff98a1badc8b2ca56dc3369e990095ff
#
_cell.length_a   1.000
_cell.length_b   1.000
_cell.length_c   1.000
_cell.angle_alpha   90.00
_cell.angle_beta   90.00
_cell.angle_gamma   90.00
#
_symmetry.space_group_name_H-M   'P 1'
#
loop_
_entity.id
_entity.type
_entity.pdbx_description
1 polymer ?
#
loop_
_entity_poly.entity_id
_entity_poly.type
_entity_poly.pdbx_seq_one_letter_code
_entity_poly.pdbx_strand_id
1 'polypeptide(L)'
;MKKTVKLPENFFLGAAASAWQTEGWSEKKESQDSYIDLWYKENKNVWHNGYGPAVATDYYHRYKEDIAYMKEICMNCYRTSLNWSDRKSVV
;
A
#
# COMPACT_ATOMS: atom_id res chain seq x y z
N MET A 1 15.68 -11.52 26.68
CA MET A 1 15.72 -12.97 26.36
C MET A 1 15.17 -13.19 24.96
N LYS A 2 15.98 -13.73 24.08
CA LYS A 2 15.51 -14.05 22.72
C LYS A 2 14.72 -15.35 22.77
N LYS A 3 13.49 -15.27 22.25
CA LYS A 3 12.62 -16.43 22.14
C LYS A 3 12.58 -16.84 20.67
N THR A 4 12.97 -18.08 20.35
CA THR A 4 12.92 -18.59 19.00
C THR A 4 11.70 -19.46 18.82
N VAL A 5 10.91 -19.16 17.80
CA VAL A 5 9.74 -19.97 17.44
C VAL A 5 9.96 -20.53 16.06
N LYS A 6 9.85 -21.86 15.93
CA LYS A 6 9.98 -22.53 14.64
C LYS A 6 8.60 -22.69 14.00
N LEU A 7 8.45 -22.16 12.79
CA LEU A 7 7.21 -22.27 12.03
C LEU A 7 7.25 -23.51 11.13
N PRO A 8 6.09 -24.11 10.82
CA PRO A 8 6.02 -25.18 9.82
C PRO A 8 6.54 -24.74 8.47
N GLU A 9 7.09 -25.67 7.68
CA GLU A 9 7.67 -25.36 6.36
C GLU A 9 6.69 -24.69 5.41
N ASN A 10 5.41 -25.05 5.45
CA ASN A 10 4.38 -24.50 4.58
C ASN A 10 3.64 -23.30 5.19
N PHE A 11 4.17 -22.73 6.22
CA PHE A 11 3.55 -21.59 6.89
C PHE A 11 3.76 -20.30 6.11
N PHE A 12 2.67 -19.55 5.84
CA PHE A 12 2.77 -18.25 5.22
C PHE A 12 3.04 -17.18 6.27
N LEU A 13 4.18 -16.51 6.14
CA LEU A 13 4.54 -15.38 6.97
C LEU A 13 4.53 -14.14 6.07
N GLY A 14 3.63 -13.21 6.33
CA GLY A 14 3.49 -12.09 5.43
C GLY A 14 2.76 -10.91 6.01
N ALA A 15 2.37 -10.01 5.13
CA ALA A 15 1.66 -8.80 5.48
C ALA A 15 0.54 -8.54 4.49
N ALA A 16 -0.36 -7.65 4.86
CA ALA A 16 -1.46 -7.22 4.00
C ALA A 16 -1.51 -5.71 3.94
N ALA A 17 -1.85 -5.18 2.78
CA ALA A 17 -2.01 -3.75 2.55
C ALA A 17 -3.15 -3.50 1.58
N SER A 18 -3.48 -2.24 1.39
CA SER A 18 -4.40 -1.83 0.33
C SER A 18 -3.81 -0.65 -0.43
N ALA A 19 -4.12 -0.56 -1.72
CA ALA A 19 -3.51 0.42 -2.61
C ALA A 19 -3.69 1.86 -2.12
N TRP A 20 -4.93 2.27 -1.80
CA TRP A 20 -5.20 3.66 -1.41
C TRP A 20 -4.59 4.01 -0.05
N GLN A 21 -4.31 3.01 0.79
CA GLN A 21 -3.68 3.22 2.10
C GLN A 21 -2.15 3.33 2.03
N THR A 22 -1.54 2.90 0.93
CA THR A 22 -0.09 2.78 0.85
C THR A 22 0.55 3.55 -0.30
N GLU A 23 -0.06 3.57 -1.48
CA GLU A 23 0.61 4.03 -2.69
C GLU A 23 0.86 5.54 -2.77
N GLY A 24 -0.11 6.36 -2.38
CA GLY A 24 -0.04 7.80 -2.61
C GLY A 24 -0.48 8.18 -4.02
N TRP A 25 -0.53 9.48 -4.29
CA TRP A 25 -1.02 9.99 -5.58
C TRP A 25 0.06 10.22 -6.63
N SER A 26 1.30 10.20 -6.28
CA SER A 26 2.46 10.57 -7.12
C SER A 26 2.23 10.37 -8.60
N GLU A 27 2.43 11.34 -9.44
CA GLU A 27 2.32 11.25 -10.89
C GLU A 27 0.97 10.77 -11.44
N LYS A 28 -0.01 10.50 -10.58
CA LYS A 28 -1.34 10.08 -10.99
C LYS A 28 -2.12 11.27 -11.55
N LYS A 29 -2.78 11.07 -12.69
CA LYS A 29 -3.65 12.08 -13.29
C LYS A 29 -5.01 12.12 -12.58
N GLU A 30 -5.70 13.25 -12.61
CA GLU A 30 -7.05 13.37 -12.02
C GLU A 30 -8.03 12.35 -12.61
N SER A 31 -7.91 12.04 -13.90
CA SER A 31 -8.74 11.01 -14.54
C SER A 31 -8.54 9.61 -13.95
N GLN A 32 -7.50 9.41 -13.17
CA GLN A 32 -7.17 8.14 -12.52
C GLN A 32 -7.61 8.11 -11.05
N ASP A 33 -8.33 9.12 -10.59
CA ASP A 33 -8.82 9.16 -9.21
C ASP A 33 -9.88 8.09 -8.97
N SER A 34 -9.76 7.39 -7.83
CA SER A 34 -10.81 6.52 -7.33
C SER A 34 -11.84 7.33 -6.54
N TYR A 35 -12.94 6.68 -6.15
CA TYR A 35 -13.95 7.37 -5.32
C TYR A 35 -13.36 7.82 -3.98
N ILE A 36 -12.40 7.10 -3.42
CA ILE A 36 -11.70 7.48 -2.19
C ILE A 36 -10.92 8.79 -2.39
N ASP A 37 -10.23 8.93 -3.53
CA ASP A 37 -9.48 10.14 -3.85
C ASP A 37 -10.41 11.35 -3.97
N LEU A 38 -11.53 11.17 -4.65
CA LEU A 38 -12.54 12.23 -4.82
C LEU A 38 -13.14 12.62 -3.47
N TRP A 39 -13.48 11.64 -2.65
CA TRP A 39 -14.02 11.88 -1.31
C TRP A 39 -13.04 12.69 -0.45
N TYR A 40 -11.77 12.32 -0.47
CA TYR A 40 -10.73 13.04 0.26
C TYR A 40 -10.61 14.50 -0.19
N LYS A 41 -10.62 14.73 -1.51
CA LYS A 41 -10.56 16.10 -2.07
C LYS A 41 -11.76 16.94 -1.67
N GLU A 42 -12.95 16.37 -1.63
CA GLU A 42 -14.18 17.06 -1.28
C GLU A 42 -14.29 17.37 0.21
N ASN A 43 -13.86 16.45 1.07
CA ASN A 43 -14.06 16.59 2.51
C ASN A 43 -12.93 15.95 3.32
N LYS A 44 -11.83 16.66 3.44
CA LYS A 44 -10.67 16.20 4.23
C LYS A 44 -10.97 16.02 5.71
N ASN A 45 -12.03 16.66 6.22
CA ASN A 45 -12.35 16.63 7.64
C ASN A 45 -12.84 15.26 8.14
N VAL A 46 -13.33 14.40 7.24
CA VAL A 46 -13.70 13.03 7.64
C VAL A 46 -12.49 12.12 7.85
N TRP A 47 -11.29 12.59 7.50
CA TRP A 47 -10.06 11.81 7.66
C TRP A 47 -9.32 12.27 8.91
N HIS A 48 -8.75 11.33 9.63
CA HIS A 48 -8.02 11.63 10.87
C HIS A 48 -6.91 12.66 10.61
N ASN A 49 -7.01 13.82 11.26
CA ASN A 49 -6.09 14.95 11.07
C ASN A 49 -5.91 15.40 9.62
N GLY A 50 -6.87 15.09 8.75
CA GLY A 50 -6.79 15.43 7.33
C GLY A 50 -5.80 14.58 6.53
N TYR A 51 -5.26 13.53 7.10
CA TYR A 51 -4.36 12.62 6.41
C TYR A 51 -5.15 11.57 5.63
N GLY A 52 -4.92 11.49 4.34
CA GLY A 52 -5.63 10.60 3.44
C GLY A 52 -4.71 10.01 2.39
N PRO A 53 -5.26 9.64 1.22
CA PRO A 53 -4.52 8.85 0.23
C PRO A 53 -3.45 9.59 -0.56
N ALA A 54 -3.29 10.91 -0.37
CA ALA A 54 -2.38 11.71 -1.22
C ALA A 54 -0.93 11.24 -1.15
N VAL A 55 -0.44 10.93 0.03
CA VAL A 55 0.92 10.43 0.23
C VAL A 55 0.87 9.01 0.81
N ALA A 56 0.04 8.81 1.82
CA ALA A 56 -0.06 7.56 2.58
C ALA A 56 1.34 7.14 3.06
N THR A 57 1.80 5.93 2.72
CA THR A 57 3.16 5.49 3.02
C THR A 57 4.12 5.69 1.85
N ASP A 58 3.67 6.39 0.82
CA ASP A 58 4.43 6.67 -0.40
C ASP A 58 5.00 5.41 -1.06
N TYR A 59 4.24 4.32 -1.03
CA TYR A 59 4.64 3.04 -1.57
C TYR A 59 4.95 3.11 -3.07
N TYR A 60 4.27 3.98 -3.78
CA TYR A 60 4.49 4.17 -5.21
C TYR A 60 5.97 4.47 -5.52
N HIS A 61 6.62 5.30 -4.68
CA HIS A 61 8.04 5.62 -4.84
C HIS A 61 8.97 4.70 -4.05
N ARG A 62 8.47 4.11 -2.97
CA ARG A 62 9.30 3.38 -2.01
C ARG A 62 9.14 1.86 -2.04
N TYR A 63 8.40 1.34 -3.01
CA TYR A 63 8.08 -0.09 -3.05
C TYR A 63 9.33 -0.98 -3.06
N LYS A 64 10.42 -0.53 -3.68
CA LYS A 64 11.66 -1.30 -3.71
C LYS A 64 12.28 -1.45 -2.32
N GLU A 65 12.27 -0.38 -1.54
CA GLU A 65 12.75 -0.40 -0.15
C GLU A 65 11.86 -1.28 0.72
N ASP A 66 10.55 -1.13 0.58
CA ASP A 66 9.58 -1.89 1.36
C ASP A 66 9.67 -3.38 1.07
N ILE A 67 9.80 -3.75 -0.19
CA ILE A 67 9.96 -5.16 -0.59
C ILE A 67 11.30 -5.71 -0.08
N ALA A 68 12.35 -4.90 -0.09
CA ALA A 68 13.64 -5.30 0.47
C ALA A 68 13.54 -5.61 1.96
N TYR A 69 12.82 -4.79 2.72
CA TYR A 69 12.58 -5.05 4.14
C TYR A 69 11.76 -6.34 4.34
N MET A 70 10.75 -6.56 3.53
CA MET A 70 9.97 -7.80 3.58
C MET A 70 10.85 -9.04 3.36
N LYS A 71 11.76 -8.96 2.41
CA LYS A 71 12.71 -10.03 2.14
C LYS A 71 13.67 -10.24 3.31
N GLU A 72 14.12 -9.16 3.92
CA GLU A 72 15.05 -9.20 5.06
C GLU A 72 14.46 -9.93 6.26
N ILE A 73 13.16 -9.75 6.53
CA ILE A 73 12.47 -10.45 7.60
C ILE A 73 11.86 -11.78 7.18
N CYS A 74 12.25 -12.27 6.01
CA CYS A 74 11.87 -13.59 5.49
C CYS A 74 10.39 -13.77 5.23
N MET A 75 9.68 -12.73 4.84
CA MET A 75 8.29 -12.86 4.40
C MET A 75 8.18 -13.65 3.09
N ASN A 76 7.18 -14.51 3.01
CA ASN A 76 6.90 -15.29 1.82
C ASN A 76 5.49 -15.10 1.28
N CYS A 77 4.75 -14.14 1.82
CA CYS A 77 3.38 -13.87 1.40
C CYS A 77 3.09 -12.37 1.54
N TYR A 78 2.46 -11.81 0.53
CA TYR A 78 2.04 -10.40 0.55
C TYR A 78 0.68 -10.28 -0.12
N ARG A 79 -0.29 -9.75 0.59
CA ARG A 79 -1.63 -9.51 0.07
C ARG A 79 -1.84 -8.00 -0.10
N THR A 80 -2.29 -7.60 -1.27
CA THR A 80 -2.61 -6.20 -1.53
C THR A 80 -3.79 -6.09 -2.48
N SER A 81 -4.29 -4.89 -2.69
CA SER A 81 -5.28 -4.60 -3.70
C SER A 81 -4.66 -3.81 -4.84
N LEU A 82 -5.33 -3.81 -5.98
CA LEU A 82 -4.94 -3.00 -7.12
C LEU A 82 -5.80 -1.74 -7.16
N ASN A 83 -5.16 -0.60 -7.37
CA ASN A 83 -5.88 0.65 -7.61
C ASN A 83 -6.30 0.68 -9.07
N TRP A 84 -7.50 0.18 -9.35
CA TRP A 84 -7.97 -0.01 -10.72
C TRP A 84 -8.05 1.29 -11.51
N SER A 85 -8.41 2.38 -10.86
CA SER A 85 -8.52 3.68 -11.53
C SER A 85 -7.16 4.25 -11.94
N ASP A 86 -6.09 3.84 -11.27
CA ASP A 86 -4.73 4.29 -11.54
C ASP A 86 -3.95 3.31 -12.44
N ARG A 87 -4.63 2.32 -13.00
CA ARG A 87 -3.98 1.38 -13.89
C ARG A 87 -3.49 2.09 -15.15
N LYS A 88 -2.29 1.74 -15.59
CA LYS A 88 -1.82 2.20 -16.90
C LYS A 88 -2.48 1.36 -17.98
N SER A 89 -3.01 2.04 -18.98
CA SER A 89 -3.52 1.39 -20.16
C SER A 89 -2.35 0.71 -20.87
N VAL A 90 -2.36 -0.61 -20.87
CA VAL A 90 -1.40 -1.37 -21.67
C VAL A 90 -2.06 -1.64 -23.01
N VAL A 91 -1.54 -1.04 -24.01
CA VAL A 91 -1.99 -1.25 -25.38
C VAL A 91 -1.20 -2.40 -25.99
#